data_14ef441329b31a8b5eb95aca4951d98c
#
_entry.id   14ef441329b31a8b5eb95aca4951d98c
#
_cell.length_a   1.000
_cell.length_b   1.000
_cell.length_c   1.000
_cell.angle_alpha   90.00
_cell.angle_beta   90.00
_cell.angle_gamma   90.00
#
_symmetry.space_group_name_H-M   'P 1'
#
loop_
_entity.id
_entity.type
_entity.pdbx_description
1 polymer ?
#
loop_
_entity_poly.entity_id
_entity_poly.type
_entity_poly.pdbx_seq_one_letter_code
_entity_poly.pdbx_strand_id
1 'polypeptide(L)'
;ALLLAALGLGMGAPLVIAGTLGSRFLPKPGPWMDRVKGALGFLLLGTAVWMFERVVPEPAALLMWGALLLAVAVTLVHAASRSASTVAASGSPLRLATRTLAVLAGLWGSAMVLGAAGGAGDPWRPLTFATASAKGIEQATAGLRFEAIASESELQARLAAARAAGQPTLVDFYADWCVSCKAIEKDVFGDPRVQRSLAGVLLLRADVTANDARQRELMRAHQVIGPPTVMLFDDAGRERRDARLVGEFTVEQFLQRQPPSRTPGMEEPT
;
A
#
# COMPACT_ATOMS: atom_id res chain seq x y z
N ALA A 1 1.79 37.21 15.64
CA ALA A 1 2.16 36.87 17.05
C ALA A 1 0.93 36.58 17.91
N LEU A 2 -0.11 37.45 17.94
CA LEU A 2 -1.31 37.29 18.76
C LEU A 2 -2.13 36.03 18.44
N LEU A 3 -2.30 35.67 17.17
CA LEU A 3 -3.02 34.46 16.74
C LEU A 3 -2.30 33.18 17.18
N LEU A 4 -0.98 33.14 17.11
CA LEU A 4 -0.18 32.00 17.58
C LEU A 4 -0.22 31.84 19.10
N ALA A 5 -0.21 32.96 19.84
CA ALA A 5 -0.36 32.95 21.29
C ALA A 5 -1.76 32.47 21.72
N ALA A 6 -2.80 32.93 21.00
CA ALA A 6 -4.18 32.49 21.25
C ALA A 6 -4.36 30.97 20.95
N LEU A 7 -3.76 30.49 19.89
CA LEU A 7 -3.76 29.05 19.55
C LEU A 7 -3.01 28.23 20.64
N GLY A 8 -1.83 28.69 21.06
CA GLY A 8 -1.05 28.03 22.11
C GLY A 8 -1.77 28.01 23.47
N LEU A 9 -2.43 29.12 23.85
CA LEU A 9 -3.26 29.18 25.03
C LEU A 9 -4.51 28.27 24.92
N GLY A 10 -5.15 28.23 23.76
CA GLY A 10 -6.30 27.39 23.52
C GLY A 10 -5.99 25.90 23.61
N MET A 11 -4.83 25.46 23.12
CA MET A 11 -4.37 24.07 23.23
C MET A 11 -3.75 23.75 24.60
N GLY A 12 -3.10 24.71 25.25
CA GLY A 12 -2.47 24.54 26.55
C GLY A 12 -3.42 24.58 27.73
N ALA A 13 -4.48 25.42 27.67
CA ALA A 13 -5.41 25.57 28.76
C ALA A 13 -6.10 24.26 29.19
N PRO A 14 -6.63 23.41 28.30
CA PRO A 14 -7.20 22.11 28.69
C PRO A 14 -6.19 21.18 29.38
N LEU A 15 -4.91 21.22 28.94
CA LEU A 15 -3.85 20.41 29.54
C LEU A 15 -3.47 20.91 30.93
N VAL A 16 -3.40 22.22 31.14
CA VAL A 16 -3.13 22.82 32.45
C VAL A 16 -4.29 22.54 33.40
N ILE A 17 -5.53 22.68 32.94
CA ILE A 17 -6.75 22.36 33.71
C ILE A 17 -6.77 20.86 34.07
N ALA A 18 -6.48 19.99 33.11
CA ALA A 18 -6.39 18.55 33.35
C ALA A 18 -5.25 18.19 34.33
N GLY A 19 -4.10 18.86 34.25
CA GLY A 19 -2.94 18.64 35.13
C GLY A 19 -3.20 19.14 36.56
N THR A 20 -3.86 20.26 36.74
CA THR A 20 -4.12 20.86 38.07
C THR A 20 -5.32 20.25 38.79
N LEU A 21 -6.38 19.95 38.08
CA LEU A 21 -7.63 19.37 38.62
C LEU A 21 -7.66 17.84 38.51
N GLY A 22 -6.81 17.25 37.67
CA GLY A 22 -6.83 15.83 37.33
C GLY A 22 -6.63 14.90 38.52
N SER A 23 -5.85 15.30 39.53
CA SER A 23 -5.65 14.50 40.76
C SER A 23 -6.96 14.29 41.56
N ARG A 24 -7.95 15.15 41.36
CA ARG A 24 -9.25 15.10 42.05
C ARG A 24 -10.33 14.36 41.26
N PHE A 25 -10.23 14.34 39.93
CA PHE A 25 -11.22 13.74 39.03
C PHE A 25 -10.76 12.42 38.41
N LEU A 26 -9.47 12.10 38.44
CA LEU A 26 -9.03 10.79 37.95
C LEU A 26 -9.47 9.68 38.91
N PRO A 27 -10.14 8.64 38.40
CA PRO A 27 -10.45 7.47 39.20
C PRO A 27 -9.14 6.84 39.71
N LYS A 28 -9.17 6.40 40.96
CA LYS A 28 -7.99 5.77 41.61
C LYS A 28 -7.44 4.66 40.68
N PRO A 29 -6.12 4.60 40.49
CA PRO A 29 -5.48 3.58 39.68
C PRO A 29 -5.87 2.19 40.20
N GLY A 30 -6.63 1.46 39.41
CA GLY A 30 -7.09 0.12 39.72
C GLY A 30 -6.73 -0.86 38.61
N PRO A 31 -7.03 -2.15 38.75
CA PRO A 31 -6.71 -3.18 37.74
C PRO A 31 -7.23 -2.90 36.33
N TRP A 32 -8.22 -2.02 36.17
CA TRP A 32 -8.72 -1.59 34.87
C TRP A 32 -7.73 -0.68 34.14
N MET A 33 -6.94 0.13 34.88
CA MET A 33 -5.93 1.02 34.32
C MET A 33 -4.84 0.25 33.57
N ASP A 34 -4.45 -0.93 34.07
CA ASP A 34 -3.46 -1.77 33.39
C ASP A 34 -4.00 -2.34 32.07
N ARG A 35 -5.30 -2.60 32.00
CA ARG A 35 -5.96 -3.00 30.75
C ARG A 35 -5.99 -1.85 29.75
N VAL A 36 -6.30 -0.64 30.21
CA VAL A 36 -6.31 0.56 29.35
C VAL A 36 -4.90 0.86 28.85
N LYS A 37 -3.87 0.79 29.69
CA LYS A 37 -2.47 0.95 29.27
C LYS A 37 -2.07 -0.09 28.24
N GLY A 38 -2.45 -1.36 28.45
CA GLY A 38 -2.19 -2.43 27.52
C GLY A 38 -2.87 -2.19 26.15
N ALA A 39 -4.15 -1.80 26.17
CA ALA A 39 -4.89 -1.49 24.94
C ALA A 39 -4.29 -0.32 24.16
N LEU A 40 -3.92 0.76 24.87
CA LEU A 40 -3.22 1.91 24.28
C LEU A 40 -1.85 1.53 23.72
N GLY A 41 -1.09 0.67 24.44
CA GLY A 41 0.19 0.15 23.98
C GLY A 41 0.06 -0.61 22.64
N PHE A 42 -0.93 -1.50 22.53
CA PHE A 42 -1.19 -2.20 21.27
C PHE A 42 -1.70 -1.29 20.16
N LEU A 43 -2.49 -0.27 20.49
CA LEU A 43 -2.94 0.74 19.53
C LEU A 43 -1.74 1.52 18.96
N LEU A 44 -0.82 1.95 19.83
CA LEU A 44 0.40 2.66 19.41
C LEU A 44 1.33 1.75 18.57
N LEU A 45 1.48 0.48 18.97
CA LEU A 45 2.24 -0.49 18.18
C LEU A 45 1.59 -0.71 16.81
N GLY A 46 0.26 -0.84 16.74
CA GLY A 46 -0.46 -0.95 15.47
C GLY A 46 -0.25 0.27 14.58
N THR A 47 -0.30 1.47 15.14
CA THR A 47 0.00 2.71 14.41
C THR A 47 1.45 2.74 13.93
N ALA A 48 2.39 2.28 14.74
CA ALA A 48 3.79 2.18 14.34
C ALA A 48 3.97 1.20 13.17
N VAL A 49 3.38 0.00 13.23
CA VAL A 49 3.41 -0.98 12.14
C VAL A 49 2.80 -0.38 10.87
N TRP A 50 1.65 0.30 10.97
CA TRP A 50 1.00 0.96 9.83
C TRP A 50 1.86 2.05 9.19
N MET A 51 2.64 2.79 10.00
CA MET A 51 3.60 3.76 9.47
C MET A 51 4.79 3.08 8.79
N PHE A 52 5.29 2.00 9.38
CA PHE A 52 6.46 1.27 8.88
C PHE A 52 6.18 0.48 7.60
N GLU A 53 4.96 -0.03 7.40
CA GLU A 53 4.60 -0.80 6.19
C GLU A 53 4.80 -0.02 4.89
N ARG A 54 4.90 1.31 4.97
CA ARG A 54 5.18 2.17 3.81
C ARG A 54 6.63 2.16 3.35
N VAL A 55 7.54 1.73 4.23
CA VAL A 55 8.99 1.79 4.00
C VAL A 55 9.59 0.40 3.83
N VAL A 56 8.98 -0.62 4.46
CA VAL A 56 9.47 -2.00 4.42
C VAL A 56 8.84 -2.79 3.26
N PRO A 57 9.53 -3.83 2.76
CA PRO A 57 8.96 -4.75 1.77
C PRO A 57 7.67 -5.41 2.28
N GLU A 58 6.72 -5.68 1.39
CA GLU A 58 5.41 -6.26 1.73
C GLU A 58 5.48 -7.52 2.64
N PRO A 59 6.39 -8.49 2.42
CA PRO A 59 6.49 -9.63 3.32
C PRO A 59 6.91 -9.26 4.75
N ALA A 60 7.77 -8.23 4.90
CA ALA A 60 8.17 -7.74 6.22
C ALA A 60 7.02 -7.03 6.94
N ALA A 61 6.23 -6.26 6.23
CA ALA A 61 5.02 -5.64 6.77
C ALA A 61 4.02 -6.71 7.25
N LEU A 62 3.81 -7.76 6.46
CA LEU A 62 2.94 -8.88 6.81
C LEU A 62 3.45 -9.63 8.07
N LEU A 63 4.77 -9.83 8.20
CA LEU A 63 5.38 -10.39 9.42
C LEU A 63 5.12 -9.52 10.65
N MET A 64 5.23 -8.19 10.53
CA MET A 64 5.00 -7.25 11.65
C MET A 64 3.54 -7.31 12.12
N TRP A 65 2.57 -7.32 11.20
CA TRP A 65 1.16 -7.49 11.52
C TRP A 65 0.87 -8.85 12.14
N GLY A 66 1.45 -9.92 11.60
CA GLY A 66 1.33 -11.28 12.16
C GLY A 66 1.88 -11.37 13.58
N ALA A 67 3.06 -10.81 13.83
CA ALA A 67 3.68 -10.76 15.16
C ALA A 67 2.83 -9.95 16.16
N LEU A 68 2.27 -8.83 15.74
CA LEU A 68 1.38 -8.01 16.57
C LEU A 68 0.11 -8.79 16.96
N LEU A 69 -0.52 -9.49 16.02
CA LEU A 69 -1.70 -10.32 16.29
C LEU A 69 -1.39 -11.49 17.23
N LEU A 70 -0.23 -12.13 17.07
CA LEU A 70 0.22 -13.18 17.99
C LEU A 70 0.47 -12.63 19.39
N ALA A 71 1.07 -11.46 19.53
CA ALA A 71 1.26 -10.80 20.83
C ALA A 71 -0.09 -10.48 21.48
N VAL A 72 -1.07 -10.00 20.71
CA VAL A 72 -2.45 -9.78 21.22
C VAL A 72 -3.07 -11.10 21.65
N ALA A 73 -2.95 -12.16 20.86
CA ALA A 73 -3.49 -13.48 21.18
C ALA A 73 -2.91 -14.02 22.50
N VAL A 74 -1.59 -13.95 22.69
CA VAL A 74 -0.90 -14.39 23.89
C VAL A 74 -1.35 -13.57 25.11
N THR A 75 -1.47 -12.26 24.99
CA THR A 75 -1.93 -11.41 26.12
C THR A 75 -3.38 -11.68 26.49
N LEU A 76 -4.26 -11.96 25.52
CA LEU A 76 -5.64 -12.34 25.75
C LEU A 76 -5.75 -13.71 26.46
N VAL A 77 -4.93 -14.69 26.07
CA VAL A 77 -4.87 -16.00 26.74
C VAL A 77 -4.41 -15.83 28.19
N HIS A 78 -3.34 -15.06 28.42
CA HIS A 78 -2.83 -14.78 29.79
C HIS A 78 -3.87 -14.04 30.65
N ALA A 79 -4.58 -13.06 30.08
CA ALA A 79 -5.64 -12.36 30.79
C ALA A 79 -6.80 -13.30 31.15
N ALA A 80 -7.20 -14.19 30.25
CA ALA A 80 -8.25 -15.17 30.49
C ALA A 80 -7.84 -16.21 31.56
N SER A 81 -6.54 -16.59 31.61
CA SER A 81 -6.00 -17.51 32.62
C SER A 81 -5.93 -16.91 34.00
N ARG A 82 -5.49 -15.65 34.14
CA ARG A 82 -5.44 -14.94 35.44
C ARG A 82 -6.85 -14.73 36.04
N SER A 83 -7.84 -14.52 35.21
CA SER A 83 -9.23 -14.37 35.68
C SER A 83 -9.85 -15.73 36.13
N ALA A 84 -9.22 -16.86 35.84
CA ALA A 84 -9.69 -18.17 36.26
C ALA A 84 -9.45 -18.47 37.73
N SER A 85 -8.45 -17.83 38.37
CA SER A 85 -8.07 -18.06 39.77
C SER A 85 -8.93 -17.28 40.77
N THR A 86 -9.71 -16.30 40.34
CA THR A 86 -10.42 -15.37 41.25
C THR A 86 -11.92 -15.55 41.33
N VAL A 87 -12.57 -16.27 40.43
CA VAL A 87 -14.02 -16.50 40.48
C VAL A 87 -14.36 -17.88 39.90
N ALA A 88 -14.92 -18.75 40.72
CA ALA A 88 -15.49 -20.05 40.37
C ALA A 88 -16.82 -19.88 39.56
N ALA A 89 -16.77 -19.29 38.39
CA ALA A 89 -17.88 -19.21 37.44
C ALA A 89 -17.43 -19.74 36.08
N SER A 90 -17.44 -21.05 35.98
CA SER A 90 -17.34 -21.78 34.72
C SER A 90 -18.53 -21.37 33.82
N GLY A 91 -18.30 -20.54 32.82
CA GLY A 91 -19.32 -20.27 31.80
C GLY A 91 -19.69 -18.80 31.55
N SER A 92 -18.91 -17.82 32.03
CA SER A 92 -19.24 -16.43 31.67
C SER A 92 -19.05 -16.21 30.15
N PRO A 93 -20.05 -15.67 29.43
CA PRO A 93 -19.99 -15.45 27.98
C PRO A 93 -18.77 -14.58 27.58
N LEU A 94 -18.34 -13.70 28.48
CA LEU A 94 -17.16 -12.86 28.27
C LEU A 94 -15.86 -13.67 28.20
N ARG A 95 -15.72 -14.74 29.00
CA ARG A 95 -14.53 -15.64 28.93
C ARG A 95 -14.51 -16.45 27.65
N LEU A 96 -15.65 -16.94 27.21
CA LEU A 96 -15.76 -17.64 25.95
C LEU A 96 -15.38 -16.69 24.79
N ALA A 97 -15.92 -15.47 24.80
CA ALA A 97 -15.60 -14.46 23.79
C ALA A 97 -14.11 -14.09 23.77
N THR A 98 -13.46 -13.91 24.93
CA THR A 98 -12.01 -13.61 24.97
C THR A 98 -11.15 -14.78 24.49
N ARG A 99 -11.53 -16.03 24.80
CA ARG A 99 -10.83 -17.22 24.30
C ARG A 99 -11.01 -17.43 22.80
N THR A 100 -12.23 -17.26 22.28
CA THR A 100 -12.47 -17.36 20.83
C THR A 100 -11.72 -16.26 20.08
N LEU A 101 -11.72 -15.04 20.58
CA LEU A 101 -10.98 -13.94 19.98
C LEU A 101 -9.46 -14.20 19.98
N ALA A 102 -8.92 -14.76 21.09
CA ALA A 102 -7.52 -15.11 21.18
C ALA A 102 -7.13 -16.22 20.17
N VAL A 103 -7.99 -17.25 20.01
CA VAL A 103 -7.77 -18.33 19.03
C VAL A 103 -7.82 -17.78 17.61
N LEU A 104 -8.83 -16.96 17.28
CA LEU A 104 -8.95 -16.34 15.96
C LEU A 104 -7.75 -15.45 15.62
N ALA A 105 -7.35 -14.58 16.56
CA ALA A 105 -6.17 -13.73 16.40
C ALA A 105 -4.87 -14.57 16.24
N GLY A 106 -4.74 -15.65 17.01
CA GLY A 106 -3.60 -16.56 16.91
C GLY A 106 -3.53 -17.29 15.57
N LEU A 107 -4.66 -17.84 15.10
CA LEU A 107 -4.75 -18.52 13.80
C LEU A 107 -4.45 -17.55 12.65
N TRP A 108 -5.06 -16.35 12.67
CA TRP A 108 -4.84 -15.36 11.63
C TRP A 108 -3.41 -14.83 11.63
N GLY A 109 -2.86 -14.52 12.81
CA GLY A 109 -1.47 -14.10 12.98
C GLY A 109 -0.48 -15.17 12.49
N SER A 110 -0.73 -16.44 12.80
CA SER A 110 0.09 -17.56 12.32
C SER A 110 0.01 -17.71 10.79
N ALA A 111 -1.18 -17.54 10.21
CA ALA A 111 -1.36 -17.57 8.76
C ALA A 111 -0.60 -16.42 8.06
N MET A 112 -0.57 -15.23 8.66
CA MET A 112 0.22 -14.10 8.14
C MET A 112 1.72 -14.36 8.21
N VAL A 113 2.23 -14.93 9.33
CA VAL A 113 3.66 -15.25 9.47
C VAL A 113 4.07 -16.32 8.46
N LEU A 114 3.27 -17.38 8.28
CA LEU A 114 3.52 -18.41 7.27
C LEU A 114 3.43 -17.84 5.85
N GLY A 115 2.46 -16.94 5.60
CA GLY A 115 2.32 -16.24 4.34
C GLY A 115 3.53 -15.41 3.99
N ALA A 116 4.02 -14.62 4.94
CA ALA A 116 5.22 -13.82 4.77
C ALA A 116 6.46 -14.66 4.45
N ALA A 117 6.62 -15.81 5.13
CA ALA A 117 7.69 -16.77 4.83
C ALA A 117 7.57 -17.37 3.42
N GLY A 118 6.34 -17.47 2.88
CA GLY A 118 6.06 -17.88 1.50
C GLY A 118 6.12 -16.74 0.48
N GLY A 119 6.50 -15.52 0.89
CA GLY A 119 6.59 -14.34 0.00
C GLY A 119 5.25 -13.63 -0.26
N ALA A 120 4.18 -13.97 0.49
CA ALA A 120 2.93 -13.23 0.39
C ALA A 120 3.05 -11.84 1.03
N GLY A 121 2.38 -10.83 0.46
CA GLY A 121 2.36 -9.46 0.96
C GLY A 121 0.96 -8.97 1.35
N ASP A 122 -0.10 -9.71 1.01
CA ASP A 122 -1.48 -9.28 1.25
C ASP A 122 -2.02 -9.83 2.59
N PRO A 123 -2.35 -8.94 3.57
CA PRO A 123 -2.89 -9.35 4.87
C PRO A 123 -4.28 -9.99 4.77
N TRP A 124 -5.04 -9.76 3.71
CA TRP A 124 -6.34 -10.37 3.48
C TRP A 124 -6.26 -11.73 2.79
N ARG A 125 -5.11 -12.03 2.17
CA ARG A 125 -4.85 -13.30 1.48
C ARG A 125 -3.48 -13.87 1.87
N PRO A 126 -3.23 -14.15 3.15
CA PRO A 126 -1.91 -14.57 3.63
C PRO A 126 -1.44 -15.91 3.06
N LEU A 127 -2.34 -16.75 2.58
CA LEU A 127 -2.03 -18.10 2.09
C LEU A 127 -2.02 -18.22 0.55
N THR A 128 -1.82 -17.12 -0.18
CA THR A 128 -1.77 -17.14 -1.66
C THR A 128 -0.67 -18.04 -2.21
N PHE A 129 0.44 -18.21 -1.47
CA PHE A 129 1.51 -19.14 -1.84
C PHE A 129 1.03 -20.59 -1.94
N ALA A 130 0.06 -21.01 -1.12
CA ALA A 130 -0.46 -22.38 -1.13
C ALA A 130 -1.32 -22.67 -2.37
N THR A 131 -1.99 -21.65 -2.91
CA THR A 131 -2.78 -21.76 -4.15
C THR A 131 -1.94 -21.55 -5.40
N ALA A 132 -0.86 -20.77 -5.32
CA ALA A 132 0.10 -20.58 -6.40
C ALA A 132 0.91 -21.86 -6.69
N SER A 133 1.16 -22.71 -5.68
CA SER A 133 1.86 -23.99 -5.86
C SER A 133 1.03 -25.04 -6.62
N ALA A 134 -0.30 -24.87 -6.69
CA ALA A 134 -1.21 -25.79 -7.41
C ALA A 134 -1.48 -25.36 -8.86
N LYS A 135 -1.17 -24.12 -9.24
CA LYS A 135 -1.29 -23.62 -10.62
C LYS A 135 -0.01 -22.85 -10.96
N GLY A 136 1.01 -23.60 -11.37
CA GLY A 136 2.21 -23.15 -12.07
C GLY A 136 2.74 -21.76 -11.75
N ILE A 137 3.98 -21.70 -11.38
CA ILE A 137 4.86 -20.51 -11.26
C ILE A 137 4.78 -19.57 -12.51
N GLU A 138 4.11 -19.96 -13.56
CA GLU A 138 3.96 -19.21 -14.82
C GLU A 138 2.91 -18.09 -14.81
N GLN A 139 1.99 -18.06 -13.87
CA GLN A 139 0.95 -17.00 -13.83
C GLN A 139 1.23 -15.84 -12.86
N ALA A 140 2.24 -15.95 -12.00
CA ALA A 140 2.65 -14.87 -11.11
C ALA A 140 3.60 -13.85 -11.78
N THR A 141 4.01 -14.09 -13.05
CA THR A 141 4.85 -13.21 -13.85
C THR A 141 4.20 -12.72 -15.14
N ALA A 142 2.90 -12.92 -15.32
CA ALA A 142 2.14 -12.32 -16.41
C ALA A 142 1.75 -10.85 -16.13
N GLY A 143 2.41 -10.18 -15.20
CA GLY A 143 2.33 -8.75 -15.02
C GLY A 143 3.01 -8.02 -16.19
N LEU A 144 2.54 -6.82 -16.49
CA LEU A 144 3.16 -5.93 -17.47
C LEU A 144 4.65 -5.76 -17.12
N ARG A 145 5.53 -5.95 -18.10
CA ARG A 145 6.98 -5.77 -17.90
C ARG A 145 7.35 -4.35 -18.28
N PHE A 146 7.69 -3.57 -17.28
CA PHE A 146 8.22 -2.23 -17.48
C PHE A 146 9.74 -2.28 -17.61
N GLU A 147 10.28 -1.60 -18.63
CA GLU A 147 11.70 -1.34 -18.75
C GLU A 147 12.04 -0.08 -17.94
N ALA A 148 13.03 -0.18 -17.05
CA ALA A 148 13.45 0.95 -16.24
C ALA A 148 14.22 1.96 -17.08
N ILE A 149 13.95 3.26 -16.84
CA ILE A 149 14.70 4.38 -17.39
C ILE A 149 15.16 5.30 -16.24
N ALA A 150 16.41 5.77 -16.32
CA ALA A 150 17.04 6.54 -15.26
C ALA A 150 17.35 8.00 -15.67
N SER A 151 17.22 8.36 -16.95
CA SER A 151 17.61 9.68 -17.46
C SER A 151 16.79 10.10 -18.67
N GLU A 152 16.79 11.41 -18.93
CA GLU A 152 16.18 11.99 -20.14
C GLU A 152 16.78 11.43 -21.42
N SER A 153 18.11 11.30 -21.48
CA SER A 153 18.79 10.77 -22.66
C SER A 153 18.40 9.31 -22.96
N GLU A 154 18.19 8.51 -21.92
CA GLU A 154 17.73 7.14 -22.07
C GLU A 154 16.28 7.08 -22.54
N LEU A 155 15.39 7.92 -21.97
CA LEU A 155 14.00 8.04 -22.43
C LEU A 155 13.95 8.41 -23.90
N GLN A 156 14.71 9.42 -24.33
CA GLN A 156 14.74 9.86 -25.73
C GLN A 156 15.25 8.76 -26.66
N ALA A 157 16.29 8.02 -26.27
CA ALA A 157 16.79 6.89 -27.04
C ALA A 157 15.74 5.78 -27.20
N ARG A 158 14.99 5.45 -26.13
CA ARG A 158 13.92 4.45 -26.17
C ARG A 158 12.74 4.91 -27.03
N LEU A 159 12.33 6.19 -26.90
CA LEU A 159 11.26 6.76 -27.73
C LEU A 159 11.65 6.79 -29.21
N ALA A 160 12.92 7.11 -29.54
CA ALA A 160 13.42 7.07 -30.92
C ALA A 160 13.39 5.65 -31.50
N ALA A 161 13.80 4.64 -30.72
CA ALA A 161 13.74 3.24 -31.12
C ALA A 161 12.28 2.76 -31.32
N ALA A 162 11.38 3.09 -30.40
CA ALA A 162 9.96 2.76 -30.49
C ALA A 162 9.31 3.39 -31.71
N ARG A 163 9.60 4.67 -31.98
CA ARG A 163 9.16 5.37 -33.19
C ARG A 163 9.64 4.67 -34.46
N ALA A 164 10.89 4.27 -34.52
CA ALA A 164 11.43 3.55 -35.69
C ALA A 164 10.74 2.21 -35.91
N ALA A 165 10.23 1.58 -34.84
CA ALA A 165 9.47 0.35 -34.88
C ALA A 165 7.95 0.57 -35.07
N GLY A 166 7.46 1.84 -35.12
CA GLY A 166 6.04 2.15 -35.12
C GLY A 166 5.28 1.66 -33.88
N GLN A 167 5.98 1.61 -32.73
CA GLN A 167 5.47 1.05 -31.49
C GLN A 167 5.00 2.17 -30.54
N PRO A 168 3.73 2.18 -30.11
CA PRO A 168 3.27 3.10 -29.09
C PRO A 168 4.02 2.87 -27.76
N THR A 169 4.18 3.92 -26.98
CA THR A 169 4.94 3.85 -25.72
C THR A 169 4.13 4.44 -24.57
N LEU A 170 4.18 3.78 -23.42
CA LEU A 170 3.69 4.27 -22.14
C LEU A 170 4.89 4.53 -21.23
N VAL A 171 4.93 5.69 -20.61
CA VAL A 171 5.94 6.06 -19.60
C VAL A 171 5.24 6.29 -18.26
N ASP A 172 5.58 5.48 -17.28
CA ASP A 172 5.07 5.53 -15.90
C ASP A 172 6.12 6.15 -14.99
N PHE A 173 5.80 7.31 -14.40
CA PHE A 173 6.60 7.92 -13.33
C PHE A 173 6.16 7.35 -12.00
N TYR A 174 7.04 6.58 -11.40
CA TYR A 174 6.82 5.78 -10.19
C TYR A 174 7.78 6.17 -9.07
N ALA A 175 7.38 5.98 -7.82
CA ALA A 175 8.28 6.01 -6.68
C ALA A 175 7.84 5.01 -5.61
N ASP A 176 8.78 4.38 -4.89
CA ASP A 176 8.49 3.40 -3.84
C ASP A 176 7.69 3.94 -2.67
N TRP A 177 7.87 5.22 -2.34
CA TRP A 177 7.12 5.91 -1.29
C TRP A 177 5.72 6.38 -1.73
N CYS A 178 5.38 6.23 -3.01
CA CYS A 178 4.11 6.68 -3.59
C CYS A 178 3.02 5.62 -3.42
N VAL A 179 2.15 5.80 -2.45
CA VAL A 179 1.04 4.87 -2.15
C VAL A 179 0.09 4.71 -3.33
N SER A 180 -0.26 5.83 -3.98
CA SER A 180 -1.12 5.82 -5.17
C SER A 180 -0.49 5.07 -6.35
N CYS A 181 0.84 5.11 -6.50
CA CYS A 181 1.54 4.34 -7.54
C CYS A 181 1.36 2.83 -7.33
N LYS A 182 1.51 2.36 -6.09
CA LYS A 182 1.29 0.94 -5.74
C LYS A 182 -0.16 0.52 -5.94
N ALA A 183 -1.11 1.40 -5.60
CA ALA A 183 -2.53 1.15 -5.86
C ALA A 183 -2.81 1.03 -7.37
N ILE A 184 -2.29 1.94 -8.20
CA ILE A 184 -2.42 1.89 -9.65
C ILE A 184 -1.78 0.62 -10.23
N GLU A 185 -0.60 0.23 -9.74
CA GLU A 185 0.07 -0.98 -10.20
C GLU A 185 -0.79 -2.23 -9.93
N LYS A 186 -1.37 -2.32 -8.74
CA LYS A 186 -2.22 -3.44 -8.34
C LYS A 186 -3.59 -3.42 -9.02
N ASP A 187 -4.29 -2.30 -8.93
CA ASP A 187 -5.71 -2.23 -9.25
C ASP A 187 -5.98 -1.85 -10.71
N VAL A 188 -5.07 -1.11 -11.36
CA VAL A 188 -5.21 -0.70 -12.76
C VAL A 188 -4.34 -1.55 -13.67
N PHE A 189 -3.03 -1.59 -13.46
CA PHE A 189 -2.12 -2.38 -14.31
C PHE A 189 -2.26 -3.89 -14.08
N GLY A 190 -2.81 -4.29 -12.93
CA GLY A 190 -3.20 -5.66 -12.64
C GLY A 190 -4.49 -6.12 -13.33
N ASP A 191 -5.34 -5.20 -13.82
CA ASP A 191 -6.62 -5.55 -14.48
C ASP A 191 -6.37 -6.19 -15.85
N PRO A 192 -6.95 -7.37 -16.12
CA PRO A 192 -6.79 -8.06 -17.42
C PRO A 192 -7.23 -7.25 -18.64
N ARG A 193 -8.15 -6.30 -18.49
CA ARG A 193 -8.59 -5.42 -19.58
C ARG A 193 -7.49 -4.45 -19.96
N VAL A 194 -6.81 -3.88 -18.94
CA VAL A 194 -5.67 -2.97 -19.12
C VAL A 194 -4.48 -3.72 -19.70
N GLN A 195 -4.15 -4.91 -19.19
CA GLN A 195 -3.06 -5.73 -19.72
C GLN A 195 -3.27 -6.07 -21.22
N ARG A 196 -4.49 -6.41 -21.59
CA ARG A 196 -4.83 -6.64 -23.01
C ARG A 196 -4.73 -5.39 -23.87
N SER A 197 -5.13 -4.24 -23.35
CA SER A 197 -5.04 -2.95 -24.05
C SER A 197 -3.60 -2.48 -24.25
N LEU A 198 -2.68 -2.93 -23.40
CA LEU A 198 -1.25 -2.62 -23.46
C LEU A 198 -0.44 -3.65 -24.26
N ALA A 199 -1.11 -4.63 -24.87
CA ALA A 199 -0.43 -5.59 -25.74
C ALA A 199 0.23 -4.87 -26.92
N GLY A 200 1.54 -5.05 -27.11
CA GLY A 200 2.31 -4.40 -28.16
C GLY A 200 2.76 -2.96 -27.86
N VAL A 201 2.44 -2.41 -26.70
CA VAL A 201 2.91 -1.12 -26.23
C VAL A 201 4.25 -1.30 -25.52
N LEU A 202 5.23 -0.44 -25.81
CA LEU A 202 6.47 -0.37 -25.02
C LEU A 202 6.17 0.27 -23.67
N LEU A 203 6.48 -0.44 -22.58
CA LEU A 203 6.24 0.03 -21.23
C LEU A 203 7.56 0.46 -20.60
N LEU A 204 7.68 1.74 -20.29
CA LEU A 204 8.83 2.33 -19.63
C LEU A 204 8.45 2.81 -18.24
N ARG A 205 9.34 2.64 -17.26
CA ARG A 205 9.17 3.14 -15.89
C ARG A 205 10.33 4.05 -15.51
N ALA A 206 9.99 5.30 -15.20
CA ALA A 206 10.87 6.28 -14.60
C ALA A 206 10.75 6.18 -13.08
N ASP A 207 11.65 5.46 -12.44
CA ASP A 207 11.71 5.41 -10.99
C ASP A 207 12.35 6.68 -10.44
N VAL A 208 11.56 7.50 -9.76
CA VAL A 208 11.98 8.77 -9.17
C VAL A 208 12.07 8.69 -7.63
N THR A 209 12.21 7.49 -7.08
CA THR A 209 12.26 7.25 -5.63
C THR A 209 13.37 8.05 -4.94
N ALA A 210 14.56 8.09 -5.52
CA ALA A 210 15.72 8.78 -4.96
C ALA A 210 15.64 10.31 -5.11
N ASN A 211 14.80 10.80 -6.04
CA ASN A 211 14.64 12.22 -6.34
C ASN A 211 16.00 12.94 -6.55
N ASP A 212 16.93 12.29 -7.25
CA ASP A 212 18.25 12.82 -7.56
C ASP A 212 18.21 13.91 -8.64
N ALA A 213 19.36 14.47 -8.99
CA ALA A 213 19.43 15.57 -9.97
C ALA A 213 18.95 15.13 -11.36
N ARG A 214 19.28 13.88 -11.79
CA ARG A 214 18.88 13.34 -13.10
C ARG A 214 17.38 13.08 -13.17
N GLN A 215 16.82 12.52 -12.10
CA GLN A 215 15.38 12.27 -12.00
C GLN A 215 14.58 13.59 -11.99
N ARG A 216 15.08 14.62 -11.29
CA ARG A 216 14.46 15.95 -11.32
C ARG A 216 14.55 16.61 -12.69
N GLU A 217 15.66 16.44 -13.42
CA GLU A 217 15.81 16.92 -14.77
C GLU A 217 14.83 16.24 -15.73
N LEU A 218 14.73 14.91 -15.67
CA LEU A 218 13.77 14.12 -16.44
C LEU A 218 12.33 14.61 -16.19
N MET A 219 11.93 14.78 -14.93
CA MET A 219 10.59 15.28 -14.60
C MET A 219 10.36 16.69 -15.14
N ARG A 220 11.34 17.59 -15.03
CA ARG A 220 11.23 18.97 -15.53
C ARG A 220 11.12 19.02 -17.06
N ALA A 221 11.92 18.23 -17.77
CA ALA A 221 11.89 18.16 -19.24
C ALA A 221 10.50 17.80 -19.77
N HIS A 222 9.77 16.95 -19.04
CA HIS A 222 8.42 16.51 -19.40
C HIS A 222 7.30 17.23 -18.63
N GLN A 223 7.61 18.26 -17.86
CA GLN A 223 6.63 19.00 -17.05
C GLN A 223 5.85 18.08 -16.09
N VAL A 224 6.52 17.06 -15.54
CA VAL A 224 5.98 16.18 -14.53
C VAL A 224 6.23 16.78 -13.15
N ILE A 225 5.15 17.00 -12.39
CA ILE A 225 5.23 17.54 -11.02
C ILE A 225 5.69 16.48 -10.05
N GLY A 226 5.27 15.23 -10.27
CA GLY A 226 5.62 14.09 -9.43
C GLY A 226 4.82 12.83 -9.78
N PRO A 227 5.15 11.69 -9.13
CA PRO A 227 4.41 10.45 -9.26
C PRO A 227 3.07 10.49 -8.49
N PRO A 228 2.03 9.78 -8.92
CA PRO A 228 1.97 9.03 -10.16
C PRO A 228 1.65 9.94 -11.36
N THR A 229 2.37 9.75 -12.45
CA THR A 229 2.07 10.38 -13.74
C THR A 229 2.32 9.38 -14.86
N VAL A 230 1.33 9.17 -15.72
CA VAL A 230 1.44 8.29 -16.89
C VAL A 230 1.33 9.13 -18.15
N MET A 231 2.32 9.00 -19.02
CA MET A 231 2.37 9.62 -20.33
C MET A 231 2.21 8.58 -21.42
N LEU A 232 1.45 8.90 -22.45
CA LEU A 232 1.20 8.05 -23.60
C LEU A 232 1.80 8.71 -24.84
N PHE A 233 2.55 7.95 -25.62
CA PHE A 233 3.14 8.35 -26.89
C PHE A 233 2.55 7.52 -28.02
N ASP A 234 2.26 8.17 -29.14
CA ASP A 234 1.77 7.50 -30.34
C ASP A 234 2.91 6.73 -31.08
N ASP A 235 2.56 6.02 -32.13
CA ASP A 235 3.47 5.29 -33.00
C ASP A 235 4.48 6.19 -33.73
N ALA A 236 4.19 7.50 -33.84
CA ALA A 236 5.08 8.51 -34.35
C ALA A 236 6.02 9.10 -33.27
N GLY A 237 5.94 8.62 -32.02
CA GLY A 237 6.74 9.07 -30.89
C GLY A 237 6.34 10.45 -30.34
N ARG A 238 5.10 10.91 -30.62
CA ARG A 238 4.58 12.18 -30.12
C ARG A 238 3.75 11.95 -28.87
N GLU A 239 3.97 12.75 -27.85
CA GLU A 239 3.18 12.68 -26.65
C GLU A 239 1.72 13.09 -26.91
N ARG A 240 0.81 12.27 -26.45
CA ARG A 240 -0.62 12.57 -26.37
C ARG A 240 -0.94 13.26 -25.06
N ARG A 241 -0.76 14.58 -25.04
CA ARG A 241 -0.96 15.38 -23.82
C ARG A 241 -2.40 15.36 -23.32
N ASP A 242 -3.38 15.18 -24.19
CA ASP A 242 -4.80 14.99 -23.90
C ASP A 242 -5.07 13.70 -23.13
N ALA A 243 -4.21 12.71 -23.29
CA ALA A 243 -4.30 11.40 -22.69
C ALA A 243 -3.42 11.23 -21.42
N ARG A 244 -2.64 12.26 -21.05
CA ARG A 244 -1.81 12.21 -19.85
C ARG A 244 -2.67 12.02 -18.60
N LEU A 245 -2.27 11.10 -17.73
CA LEU A 245 -2.91 10.82 -16.46
C LEU A 245 -2.01 11.30 -15.33
N VAL A 246 -2.54 12.12 -14.42
CA VAL A 246 -1.82 12.68 -13.26
C VAL A 246 -2.63 12.40 -12.01
N GLY A 247 -1.98 11.89 -10.97
CA GLY A 247 -2.64 11.47 -9.73
C GLY A 247 -3.32 10.11 -9.87
N GLU A 248 -4.25 9.82 -8.97
CA GLU A 248 -5.01 8.57 -8.98
C GLU A 248 -6.00 8.51 -10.13
N PHE A 249 -6.10 7.35 -10.76
CA PHE A 249 -7.06 7.08 -11.83
C PHE A 249 -7.57 5.65 -11.77
N THR A 250 -8.76 5.43 -12.33
CA THR A 250 -9.39 4.11 -12.39
C THR A 250 -9.09 3.40 -13.71
N VAL A 251 -9.42 2.09 -13.75
CA VAL A 251 -9.32 1.27 -14.97
C VAL A 251 -10.10 1.91 -16.12
N GLU A 252 -11.31 2.39 -15.83
CA GLU A 252 -12.20 3.00 -16.83
C GLU A 252 -11.59 4.29 -17.39
N GLN A 253 -11.04 5.15 -16.53
CA GLN A 253 -10.36 6.38 -16.94
C GLN A 253 -9.12 6.10 -17.78
N PHE A 254 -8.36 5.05 -17.42
CA PHE A 254 -7.20 4.63 -18.18
C PHE A 254 -7.59 4.14 -19.58
N LEU A 255 -8.58 3.24 -19.69
CA LEU A 255 -9.03 2.68 -20.95
C LEU A 255 -9.64 3.73 -21.88
N GLN A 256 -10.33 4.76 -21.32
CA GLN A 256 -10.86 5.88 -22.11
C GLN A 256 -9.77 6.76 -22.74
N ARG A 257 -8.60 6.83 -22.14
CA ARG A 257 -7.46 7.63 -22.60
C ARG A 257 -6.55 6.90 -23.59
N GLN A 258 -6.65 5.57 -23.63
CA GLN A 258 -5.91 4.77 -24.60
C GLN A 258 -6.48 4.92 -26.00
N PRO A 259 -5.64 4.98 -27.07
CA PRO A 259 -6.13 4.79 -28.41
C PRO A 259 -6.74 3.40 -28.54
N PRO A 260 -7.78 3.22 -29.35
CA PRO A 260 -8.24 1.87 -29.69
C PRO A 260 -7.03 1.09 -30.21
N SER A 261 -6.74 -0.05 -29.56
CA SER A 261 -5.69 -0.97 -30.00
C SER A 261 -5.97 -1.28 -31.47
N ARG A 262 -5.03 -0.95 -32.35
CA ARG A 262 -5.07 -1.50 -33.71
C ARG A 262 -4.94 -3.00 -33.56
N THR A 263 -6.06 -3.71 -33.64
CA THR A 263 -6.07 -5.15 -33.82
C THR A 263 -5.36 -5.40 -35.16
N PRO A 264 -4.22 -6.12 -35.19
CA PRO A 264 -3.64 -6.46 -36.49
C PRO A 264 -4.61 -7.41 -37.19
N GLY A 265 -5.28 -6.93 -38.21
CA GLY A 265 -6.12 -7.78 -39.09
C GLY A 265 -7.55 -7.34 -39.38
N MET A 266 -7.97 -6.09 -39.08
CA MET A 266 -9.20 -5.55 -39.67
C MET A 266 -8.82 -4.42 -40.66
N GLU A 267 -8.45 -4.80 -41.85
CA GLU A 267 -8.55 -3.94 -43.03
C GLU A 267 -10.06 -3.66 -43.26
N GLU A 268 -10.42 -2.38 -43.18
CA GLU A 268 -11.74 -1.94 -43.62
C GLU A 268 -11.93 -2.32 -45.11
N PRO A 269 -13.00 -3.02 -45.50
CA PRO A 269 -13.29 -3.23 -46.91
C PRO A 269 -13.73 -1.89 -47.51
N THR A 270 -12.99 -1.43 -48.51
CA THR A 270 -13.33 -0.32 -49.42
C THR A 270 -14.65 -0.51 -50.13
#